data_e265835ecb217f62f7ab82437fe01383
#
_entry.id   e265835ecb217f62f7ab82437fe01383
#
_cell.length_a   1.000
_cell.length_b   1.000
_cell.length_c   1.000
_cell.angle_alpha   90.00
_cell.angle_beta   90.00
_cell.angle_gamma   90.00
#
_symmetry.space_group_name_H-M   'P 1'
#
loop_
_entity.id
_entity.type
_entity.pdbx_description
1 polymer ?
#
loop_
_entity_poly.entity_id
_entity_poly.type
_entity_poly.pdbx_seq_one_letter_code
_entity_poly.pdbx_strand_id
1 'polypeptide(L)'
;MSVTLKELRISKGLNQAHCAEYLGMSTRNYQNYDNDAAKANTARYHAIYQRLESYGQPVVSVSIPSQTTEFHTNVVTGTGLQALANSVAKYGKRDCFNTLQKFVNGSYNGKICILYGLRRTGKTTLLFQMLFELPIEKTAYIKVQTTDDMSRLTKDLKVLFELGYRYVFIDEITLLSDFIDTAA
;
A
#
# COMPACT_ATOMS: atom_id res chain seq x y z
N MET A 1 -11.20 -16.85 19.16
CA MET A 1 -11.11 -15.46 19.70
C MET A 1 -9.93 -14.80 18.99
N SER A 2 -10.14 -13.72 18.29
CA SER A 2 -9.04 -13.01 17.61
C SER A 2 -8.31 -12.16 18.64
N VAL A 3 -6.99 -12.30 18.73
CA VAL A 3 -6.10 -11.51 19.58
C VAL A 3 -6.20 -10.05 19.15
N THR A 4 -6.38 -9.13 20.08
CA THR A 4 -6.44 -7.70 19.79
C THR A 4 -5.04 -7.12 19.52
N LEU A 5 -4.97 -5.96 18.86
CA LEU A 5 -3.70 -5.25 18.63
C LEU A 5 -2.95 -4.97 19.94
N LYS A 6 -3.67 -4.60 20.98
CA LYS A 6 -3.12 -4.37 22.33
C LYS A 6 -2.51 -5.64 22.93
N GLU A 7 -3.22 -6.76 22.85
CA GLU A 7 -2.72 -8.05 23.35
C GLU A 7 -1.49 -8.51 22.57
N LEU A 8 -1.49 -8.35 21.24
CA LEU A 8 -0.35 -8.64 20.38
C LEU A 8 0.88 -7.79 20.77
N ARG A 9 0.68 -6.49 20.97
CA ARG A 9 1.75 -5.59 21.42
C ARG A 9 2.35 -6.03 22.75
N ILE A 10 1.49 -6.33 23.73
CA ILE A 10 1.91 -6.75 25.07
C ILE A 10 2.67 -8.08 25.01
N SER A 11 2.19 -9.05 24.23
CA SER A 11 2.85 -10.35 24.06
C SER A 11 4.27 -10.24 23.49
N LYS A 12 4.54 -9.15 22.72
CA LYS A 12 5.86 -8.85 22.15
C LYS A 12 6.72 -7.96 23.07
N GLY A 13 6.25 -7.60 24.26
CA GLY A 13 6.97 -6.76 25.21
C GLY A 13 7.16 -5.30 24.72
N LEU A 14 6.34 -4.83 23.80
CA LEU A 14 6.47 -3.51 23.20
C LEU A 14 5.60 -2.47 23.93
N ASN A 15 6.10 -1.23 24.04
CA ASN A 15 5.29 -0.09 24.43
C ASN A 15 4.70 0.62 23.19
N GLN A 16 3.72 1.48 23.40
CA GLN A 16 3.01 2.17 22.30
C GLN A 16 3.92 3.10 21.48
N ALA A 17 4.92 3.71 22.11
CA ALA A 17 5.87 4.59 21.43
C ALA A 17 6.76 3.78 20.46
N HIS A 18 7.28 2.64 20.91
CA HIS A 18 8.09 1.73 20.10
C HIS A 18 7.30 1.17 18.91
N CYS A 19 6.04 0.79 19.14
CA CYS A 19 5.17 0.34 18.04
C CYS A 19 4.92 1.45 17.01
N ALA A 20 4.68 2.67 17.46
CA ALA A 20 4.47 3.81 16.59
C ALA A 20 5.72 4.12 15.75
N GLU A 21 6.89 4.10 16.36
CA GLU A 21 8.19 4.27 15.69
C GLU A 21 8.43 3.19 14.64
N TYR A 22 8.29 1.92 15.01
CA TYR A 22 8.42 0.77 14.09
C TYR A 22 7.47 0.86 12.90
N LEU A 23 6.25 1.33 13.13
CA LEU A 23 5.21 1.45 12.11
C LEU A 23 5.31 2.76 11.30
N GLY A 24 6.23 3.67 11.65
CA GLY A 24 6.39 4.96 10.98
C GLY A 24 5.21 5.93 11.20
N MET A 25 4.55 5.88 12.36
CA MET A 25 3.41 6.73 12.69
C MET A 25 3.60 7.46 14.03
N SER A 26 2.79 8.50 14.28
CA SER A 26 2.82 9.17 15.60
C SER A 26 2.23 8.26 16.69
N THR A 27 2.77 8.37 17.91
CA THR A 27 2.28 7.62 19.08
C THR A 27 0.78 7.84 19.31
N ARG A 28 0.29 9.07 19.15
CA ARG A 28 -1.13 9.40 19.27
C ARG A 28 -1.98 8.66 18.23
N ASN A 29 -1.47 8.53 17.01
CA ASN A 29 -2.16 7.82 15.95
C ASN A 29 -2.22 6.31 16.23
N TYR A 30 -1.11 5.72 16.70
CA TYR A 30 -1.08 4.32 17.13
C TYR A 30 -2.07 4.05 18.27
N GLN A 31 -2.08 4.91 19.29
CA GLN A 31 -2.99 4.80 20.44
C GLN A 31 -4.47 4.73 20.03
N ASN A 32 -4.86 5.42 18.97
CA ASN A 32 -6.23 5.37 18.44
C ASN A 32 -6.63 3.98 17.95
N TYR A 33 -5.67 3.14 17.55
CA TYR A 33 -5.91 1.75 17.11
C TYR A 33 -5.72 0.75 18.25
N ASP A 34 -4.76 1.01 19.13
CA ASP A 34 -4.44 0.14 20.27
C ASP A 34 -5.55 0.13 21.32
N ASN A 35 -6.28 1.26 21.48
CA ASN A 35 -7.29 1.46 22.52
C ASN A 35 -8.74 1.37 21.99
N ASP A 36 -8.98 1.34 20.69
CA ASP A 36 -10.33 1.43 20.11
C ASP A 36 -10.70 0.14 19.36
N ALA A 37 -11.45 -0.72 20.04
CA ALA A 37 -11.96 -1.97 19.47
C ALA A 37 -12.89 -1.77 18.25
N ALA A 38 -13.54 -0.59 18.13
CA ALA A 38 -14.40 -0.30 16.98
C ALA A 38 -13.62 -0.19 15.66
N LYS A 39 -12.30 0.03 15.74
CA LYS A 39 -11.42 0.10 14.56
C LYS A 39 -10.89 -1.25 14.11
N ALA A 40 -11.14 -2.34 14.85
CA ALA A 40 -10.62 -3.67 14.57
C ALA A 40 -10.97 -4.20 13.16
N ASN A 41 -12.06 -3.74 12.58
CA ASN A 41 -12.53 -4.14 11.25
C ASN A 41 -12.04 -3.22 10.11
N THR A 42 -11.17 -2.25 10.38
CA THR A 42 -10.64 -1.38 9.33
C THR A 42 -9.43 -2.01 8.65
N ALA A 43 -9.28 -1.79 7.33
CA ALA A 43 -8.11 -2.25 6.58
C ALA A 43 -6.79 -1.78 7.22
N ARG A 44 -6.78 -0.57 7.78
CA ARG A 44 -5.62 -0.03 8.48
C ARG A 44 -5.29 -0.77 9.78
N TYR A 45 -6.29 -1.16 10.56
CA TYR A 45 -6.06 -1.96 11.76
C TYR A 45 -5.40 -3.29 11.38
N HIS A 46 -5.90 -3.96 10.35
CA HIS A 46 -5.33 -5.21 9.87
C HIS A 46 -3.89 -5.04 9.37
N ALA A 47 -3.60 -3.97 8.64
CA ALA A 47 -2.24 -3.67 8.19
C ALA A 47 -1.28 -3.41 9.36
N ILE A 48 -1.72 -2.67 10.38
CA ILE A 48 -0.96 -2.45 11.62
C ILE A 48 -0.71 -3.77 12.36
N TYR A 49 -1.76 -4.58 12.49
CA TYR A 49 -1.72 -5.87 13.17
C TYR A 49 -0.70 -6.82 12.53
N GLN A 50 -0.77 -7.01 11.21
CA GLN A 50 0.13 -7.89 10.46
C GLN A 50 1.60 -7.44 10.56
N ARG A 51 1.84 -6.14 10.44
CA ARG A 51 3.20 -5.57 10.60
C ARG A 51 3.74 -5.76 12.01
N LEU A 52 2.89 -5.61 13.03
CA LEU A 52 3.29 -5.84 14.40
C LEU A 52 3.47 -7.34 14.71
N GLU A 53 2.70 -8.20 14.07
CA GLU A 53 2.82 -9.66 14.19
C GLU A 53 4.18 -10.16 13.70
N SER A 54 4.71 -9.58 12.63
CA SER A 54 6.05 -9.88 12.10
C SER A 54 7.21 -9.23 12.87
N TYR A 55 6.93 -8.38 13.87
CA TYR A 55 7.99 -7.76 14.68
C TYR A 55 8.81 -8.81 15.43
N GLY A 56 10.14 -8.72 15.30
CA GLY A 56 11.07 -9.61 16.00
C GLY A 56 11.15 -11.04 15.46
N GLN A 57 10.38 -11.37 14.43
CA GLN A 57 10.63 -12.59 13.69
C GLN A 57 11.83 -12.35 12.75
N PRO A 58 12.79 -13.30 12.67
CA PRO A 58 13.75 -13.26 11.58
C PRO A 58 12.92 -13.18 10.31
N VAL A 59 13.29 -12.27 9.42
CA VAL A 59 12.66 -12.20 8.09
C VAL A 59 12.88 -13.59 7.50
N VAL A 60 11.93 -14.49 7.75
CA VAL A 60 11.85 -15.70 6.96
C VAL A 60 11.49 -15.14 5.60
N SER A 61 12.53 -14.98 4.78
CA SER A 61 12.35 -14.97 3.35
C SER A 61 11.51 -16.20 3.10
N VAL A 62 10.20 -16.06 3.02
CA VAL A 62 9.40 -17.05 2.34
C VAL A 62 10.02 -17.03 0.96
N SER A 63 10.87 -18.02 0.72
CA SER A 63 11.29 -18.38 -0.62
C SER A 63 9.99 -18.74 -1.31
N ILE A 64 9.31 -17.73 -1.83
CA ILE A 64 8.46 -17.92 -2.99
C ILE A 64 9.40 -18.65 -3.95
N PRO A 65 9.05 -19.88 -4.39
CA PRO A 65 9.89 -20.58 -5.33
C PRO A 65 10.27 -19.57 -6.37
N SER A 66 11.57 -19.42 -6.61
CA SER A 66 12.16 -18.44 -7.52
C SER A 66 11.72 -18.75 -8.96
N GLN A 67 10.45 -18.59 -9.24
CA GLN A 67 10.02 -18.09 -10.52
C GLN A 67 10.31 -16.58 -10.39
N THR A 68 11.43 -16.17 -10.96
CA THR A 68 11.66 -14.77 -11.29
C THR A 68 10.49 -14.38 -12.17
N THR A 69 9.44 -13.86 -11.54
CA THR A 69 8.31 -13.30 -12.25
C THR A 69 8.86 -12.02 -12.87
N GLU A 70 9.30 -12.13 -14.10
CA GLU A 70 9.89 -11.03 -14.83
C GLU A 70 8.74 -10.13 -15.25
N PHE A 71 8.57 -9.02 -14.53
CA PHE A 71 7.62 -8.00 -14.92
C PHE A 71 8.15 -7.23 -16.13
N HIS A 72 7.25 -6.86 -17.02
CA HIS A 72 7.56 -6.11 -18.25
C HIS A 72 7.62 -4.60 -18.04
N THR A 73 7.02 -4.11 -16.94
CA THR A 73 7.01 -2.71 -16.53
C THR A 73 7.73 -2.55 -15.19
N ASN A 74 7.91 -1.32 -14.73
CA ASN A 74 8.55 -1.06 -13.44
C ASN A 74 7.58 -1.30 -12.27
N VAL A 75 7.44 -2.58 -11.89
CA VAL A 75 6.63 -3.03 -10.76
C VAL A 75 7.42 -3.03 -9.47
N VAL A 76 6.90 -2.39 -8.44
CA VAL A 76 7.48 -2.33 -7.09
C VAL A 76 6.54 -3.02 -6.11
N THR A 77 7.06 -3.96 -5.32
CA THR A 77 6.33 -4.73 -4.31
C THR A 77 7.14 -4.84 -3.01
N GLY A 78 6.54 -5.33 -1.95
CA GLY A 78 7.23 -5.69 -0.70
C GLY A 78 8.03 -4.54 -0.09
N THR A 79 9.31 -4.78 0.20
CA THR A 79 10.21 -3.80 0.84
C THR A 79 10.42 -2.52 0.02
N GLY A 80 10.32 -2.61 -1.32
CA GLY A 80 10.39 -1.45 -2.20
C GLY A 80 9.23 -0.47 -1.94
N LEU A 81 8.01 -0.97 -1.74
CA LEU A 81 6.86 -0.14 -1.36
C LEU A 81 7.05 0.54 -0.01
N GLN A 82 7.67 -0.15 0.94
CA GLN A 82 7.99 0.42 2.25
C GLN A 82 8.94 1.62 2.11
N ALA A 83 9.94 1.51 1.26
CA ALA A 83 10.88 2.61 0.99
C ALA A 83 10.16 3.81 0.35
N LEU A 84 9.25 3.56 -0.62
CA LEU A 84 8.44 4.62 -1.23
C LEU A 84 7.55 5.32 -0.21
N ALA A 85 6.84 4.57 0.63
CA ALA A 85 6.00 5.11 1.70
C ALA A 85 6.84 5.99 2.66
N ASN A 86 7.98 5.48 3.13
CA ASN A 86 8.84 6.20 4.07
C ASN A 86 9.40 7.50 3.48
N SER A 87 9.62 7.57 2.16
CA SER A 87 10.12 8.77 1.50
C SER A 87 9.21 10.00 1.65
N VAL A 88 7.92 9.76 1.87
CA VAL A 88 6.89 10.82 1.98
C VAL A 88 6.33 10.98 3.40
N ALA A 89 6.83 10.24 4.39
CA ALA A 89 6.33 10.25 5.76
C ALA A 89 6.34 11.65 6.42
N LYS A 90 7.30 12.49 6.03
CA LYS A 90 7.45 13.86 6.55
C LYS A 90 6.42 14.86 6.02
N TYR A 91 5.71 14.54 4.94
CA TYR A 91 4.77 15.47 4.34
C TYR A 91 3.38 15.35 4.95
N GLY A 92 2.73 16.50 5.19
CA GLY A 92 1.34 16.55 5.66
C GLY A 92 0.37 15.93 4.63
N LYS A 93 -0.69 15.31 5.14
CA LYS A 93 -1.77 14.78 4.30
C LYS A 93 -2.64 15.94 3.78
N ARG A 94 -3.01 15.87 2.51
CA ARG A 94 -3.91 16.84 1.87
C ARG A 94 -5.38 16.45 2.13
N ASP A 95 -6.31 17.39 1.95
CA ASP A 95 -7.75 17.16 2.15
C ASP A 95 -8.29 16.00 1.29
N CYS A 96 -7.81 15.88 0.04
CA CYS A 96 -8.19 14.79 -0.87
C CYS A 96 -7.73 13.39 -0.39
N PHE A 97 -6.79 13.29 0.57
CA PHE A 97 -6.37 12.02 1.14
C PHE A 97 -7.54 11.25 1.75
N ASN A 98 -8.41 11.94 2.48
CA ASN A 98 -9.58 11.32 3.12
C ASN A 98 -10.55 10.74 2.10
N THR A 99 -10.69 11.38 0.94
CA THR A 99 -11.54 10.88 -0.15
C THR A 99 -10.96 9.59 -0.74
N LEU A 100 -9.66 9.58 -1.00
CA LEU A 100 -8.97 8.39 -1.50
C LEU A 100 -9.00 7.24 -0.46
N GLN A 101 -8.82 7.56 0.81
CA GLN A 101 -8.90 6.57 1.90
C GLN A 101 -10.31 5.96 1.99
N LYS A 102 -11.37 6.75 1.84
CA LYS A 102 -12.75 6.24 1.79
C LYS A 102 -12.97 5.31 0.60
N PHE A 103 -12.40 5.65 -0.56
CA PHE A 103 -12.47 4.79 -1.73
C PHE A 103 -11.78 3.44 -1.47
N VAL A 104 -10.57 3.44 -0.95
CA VAL A 104 -9.79 2.23 -0.70
C VAL A 104 -10.44 1.34 0.37
N ASN A 105 -11.04 1.93 1.41
CA ASN A 105 -11.71 1.20 2.50
C ASN A 105 -13.17 0.82 2.16
N GLY A 106 -13.70 1.30 1.06
CA GLY A 106 -15.07 1.03 0.65
C GLY A 106 -15.23 -0.28 -0.13
N SER A 107 -16.47 -0.74 -0.25
CA SER A 107 -16.81 -1.93 -1.06
C SER A 107 -16.91 -1.58 -2.55
N TYR A 108 -15.84 -1.09 -3.12
CA TYR A 108 -15.79 -0.66 -4.52
C TYR A 108 -15.17 -1.73 -5.43
N ASN A 109 -15.59 -2.99 -5.27
CA ASN A 109 -15.13 -4.08 -6.13
C ASN A 109 -15.36 -3.76 -7.60
N GLY A 110 -14.31 -3.88 -8.41
CA GLY A 110 -14.35 -3.62 -9.85
C GLY A 110 -14.37 -2.14 -10.25
N LYS A 111 -14.09 -1.21 -9.31
CA LYS A 111 -13.99 0.22 -9.63
C LYS A 111 -12.53 0.68 -9.64
N ILE A 112 -12.25 1.64 -10.52
CA ILE A 112 -10.95 2.31 -10.64
C ILE A 112 -11.10 3.73 -10.09
N CYS A 113 -10.15 4.16 -9.26
CA CYS A 113 -10.01 5.54 -8.84
C CYS A 113 -8.98 6.25 -9.70
N ILE A 114 -9.39 7.27 -10.43
CA ILE A 114 -8.51 8.08 -11.27
C ILE A 114 -8.14 9.36 -10.51
N LEU A 115 -6.84 9.54 -10.26
CA LEU A 115 -6.27 10.73 -9.67
C LEU A 115 -5.67 11.61 -10.77
N TYR A 116 -6.34 12.69 -11.10
CA TYR A 116 -5.89 13.62 -12.13
C TYR A 116 -5.56 15.01 -11.58
N GLY A 117 -4.81 15.79 -12.32
CA GLY A 117 -4.43 17.15 -11.95
C GLY A 117 -3.09 17.56 -12.57
N LEU A 118 -2.71 18.81 -12.38
CA LEU A 118 -1.50 19.41 -12.93
C LEU A 118 -0.23 18.65 -12.49
N ARG A 119 0.83 18.78 -13.27
CA ARG A 119 2.16 18.28 -12.88
C ARG A 119 2.62 18.95 -11.58
N ARG A 120 3.41 18.22 -10.77
CA ARG A 120 4.00 18.70 -9.49
C ARG A 120 2.97 19.08 -8.42
N THR A 121 1.72 18.65 -8.52
CA THR A 121 0.70 18.86 -7.48
C THR A 121 0.68 17.80 -6.37
N GLY A 122 1.67 16.90 -6.34
CA GLY A 122 1.81 15.91 -5.27
C GLY A 122 0.95 14.65 -5.44
N LYS A 123 0.52 14.30 -6.66
CA LYS A 123 -0.24 13.06 -6.93
C LYS A 123 0.54 11.82 -6.47
N THR A 124 1.78 11.66 -6.91
CA THR A 124 2.66 10.57 -6.50
C THR A 124 2.88 10.53 -4.99
N THR A 125 3.05 11.70 -4.35
CA THR A 125 3.15 11.80 -2.88
C THR A 125 1.90 11.26 -2.21
N LEU A 126 0.72 11.58 -2.72
CA LEU A 126 -0.56 11.08 -2.22
C LEU A 126 -0.68 9.56 -2.38
N LEU A 127 -0.26 9.00 -3.53
CA LEU A 127 -0.22 7.55 -3.74
C LEU A 127 0.70 6.88 -2.71
N PHE A 128 1.91 7.41 -2.51
CA PHE A 128 2.86 6.85 -1.53
C PHE A 128 2.34 6.98 -0.09
N GLN A 129 1.63 8.05 0.25
CA GLN A 129 0.97 8.17 1.54
C GLN A 129 -0.12 7.11 1.74
N MET A 130 -0.81 6.69 0.67
CA MET A 130 -1.80 5.61 0.74
C MET A 130 -1.17 4.24 1.00
N LEU A 131 0.09 4.01 0.64
CA LEU A 131 0.79 2.75 0.94
C LEU A 131 0.88 2.47 2.44
N PHE A 132 0.87 3.51 3.30
CA PHE A 132 0.81 3.30 4.75
C PHE A 132 -0.54 2.76 5.25
N GLU A 133 -1.60 2.91 4.47
CA GLU A 133 -2.96 2.52 4.84
C GLU A 133 -3.30 1.09 4.42
N LEU A 134 -2.42 0.44 3.64
CA LEU A 134 -2.70 -0.82 2.95
C LEU A 134 -1.76 -1.94 3.37
N PRO A 135 -2.23 -3.20 3.33
CA PRO A 135 -1.38 -4.37 3.54
C PRO A 135 -0.36 -4.47 2.40
N ILE A 136 0.92 -4.37 2.75
CA ILE A 136 2.01 -4.26 1.77
C ILE A 136 2.16 -5.51 0.91
N GLU A 137 1.84 -6.69 1.48
CA GLU A 137 1.87 -7.98 0.81
C GLU A 137 0.75 -8.18 -0.21
N LYS A 138 -0.26 -7.29 -0.19
CA LYS A 138 -1.39 -7.28 -1.13
C LYS A 138 -1.38 -6.06 -2.04
N THR A 139 -0.32 -5.26 -1.99
CA THR A 139 -0.21 -3.99 -2.68
C THR A 139 0.96 -4.00 -3.65
N ALA A 140 0.76 -3.48 -4.85
CA ALA A 140 1.79 -3.23 -5.85
C ALA A 140 1.72 -1.79 -6.35
N TYR A 141 2.86 -1.26 -6.77
CA TYR A 141 2.97 0.04 -7.42
C TYR A 141 3.68 -0.14 -8.77
N ILE A 142 3.13 0.45 -9.80
CA ILE A 142 3.68 0.43 -11.15
C ILE A 142 3.97 1.87 -11.56
N LYS A 143 5.21 2.15 -11.93
CA LYS A 143 5.58 3.42 -12.55
C LYS A 143 5.72 3.21 -14.04
N VAL A 144 4.78 3.72 -14.80
CA VAL A 144 4.80 3.66 -16.26
C VAL A 144 5.90 4.54 -16.81
N GLN A 145 6.61 4.04 -17.80
CA GLN A 145 7.68 4.73 -18.54
C GLN A 145 7.26 4.93 -20.00
N THR A 146 7.93 5.82 -20.69
CA THR A 146 7.68 6.11 -22.13
C THR A 146 7.97 4.94 -23.06
N THR A 147 8.71 3.92 -22.57
CA THR A 147 9.02 2.70 -23.29
C THR A 147 8.00 1.59 -23.07
N ASP A 148 7.03 1.80 -22.17
CA ASP A 148 5.99 0.84 -21.86
C ASP A 148 4.81 0.98 -22.82
N ASP A 149 4.08 -0.11 -22.99
CA ASP A 149 2.86 -0.17 -23.76
C ASP A 149 1.72 -0.83 -22.97
N MET A 150 0.50 -0.72 -23.44
CA MET A 150 -0.69 -1.27 -22.79
C MET A 150 -0.63 -2.80 -22.68
N SER A 151 0.00 -3.48 -23.66
CA SER A 151 0.14 -4.95 -23.64
C SER A 151 1.01 -5.41 -22.48
N ARG A 152 2.15 -4.76 -22.25
CA ARG A 152 3.06 -5.05 -21.12
C ARG A 152 2.37 -4.80 -19.79
N LEU A 153 1.75 -3.64 -19.64
CA LEU A 153 0.99 -3.30 -18.42
C LEU A 153 -0.10 -4.34 -18.13
N THR A 154 -0.87 -4.73 -19.15
CA THR A 154 -1.95 -5.71 -19.00
C THR A 154 -1.41 -7.10 -18.58
N LYS A 155 -0.27 -7.53 -19.11
CA LYS A 155 0.39 -8.77 -18.69
C LYS A 155 0.77 -8.72 -17.23
N ASP A 156 1.41 -7.64 -16.79
CA ASP A 156 1.83 -7.49 -15.40
C ASP A 156 0.63 -7.42 -14.45
N LEU A 157 -0.44 -6.75 -14.83
CA LEU A 157 -1.68 -6.72 -14.04
C LEU A 157 -2.30 -8.12 -13.89
N LYS A 158 -2.29 -8.95 -14.92
CA LYS A 158 -2.74 -10.36 -14.83
C LYS A 158 -1.89 -11.15 -13.86
N VAL A 159 -0.56 -11.04 -13.98
CA VAL A 159 0.38 -11.71 -13.07
C VAL A 159 0.16 -11.25 -11.62
N LEU A 160 0.03 -9.95 -11.38
CA LEU A 160 -0.25 -9.42 -10.04
C LEU A 160 -1.56 -9.97 -9.47
N PHE A 161 -2.61 -10.06 -10.30
CA PHE A 161 -3.88 -10.63 -9.89
C PHE A 161 -3.76 -12.11 -9.53
N GLU A 162 -3.05 -12.91 -10.32
CA GLU A 162 -2.80 -14.34 -10.07
C GLU A 162 -1.97 -14.57 -8.80
N LEU A 163 -1.01 -13.67 -8.51
CA LEU A 163 -0.24 -13.67 -7.27
C LEU A 163 -1.04 -13.18 -6.04
N GLY A 164 -2.30 -12.77 -6.24
CA GLY A 164 -3.21 -12.38 -5.16
C GLY A 164 -3.05 -10.94 -4.67
N TYR A 165 -2.42 -10.06 -5.45
CA TYR A 165 -2.42 -8.63 -5.18
C TYR A 165 -3.83 -8.06 -5.33
N ARG A 166 -4.20 -7.16 -4.42
CA ARG A 166 -5.54 -6.58 -4.35
C ARG A 166 -5.57 -5.09 -4.66
N TYR A 167 -4.48 -4.42 -4.40
CA TYR A 167 -4.33 -2.98 -4.58
C TYR A 167 -3.18 -2.73 -5.53
N VAL A 168 -3.46 -2.12 -6.67
CA VAL A 168 -2.44 -1.77 -7.65
C VAL A 168 -2.52 -0.27 -7.90
N PHE A 169 -1.43 0.43 -7.63
CA PHE A 169 -1.26 1.84 -7.95
C PHE A 169 -0.49 1.96 -9.26
N ILE A 170 -1.05 2.70 -10.20
CA ILE A 170 -0.40 2.96 -11.49
C ILE A 170 -0.15 4.46 -11.59
N ASP A 171 1.12 4.84 -11.66
CA ASP A 171 1.54 6.24 -11.80
C ASP A 171 2.00 6.52 -13.22
N GLU A 172 1.81 7.76 -13.68
CA GLU A 172 2.16 8.25 -15.01
C GLU A 172 1.52 7.48 -16.18
N ILE A 173 0.32 6.92 -15.98
CA ILE A 173 -0.38 6.09 -16.99
C ILE A 173 -0.59 6.82 -18.34
N THR A 174 -0.64 8.14 -18.32
CA THR A 174 -0.76 8.98 -19.52
C THR A 174 0.48 8.98 -20.43
N LEU A 175 1.57 8.32 -20.01
CA LEU A 175 2.74 8.09 -20.85
C LEU A 175 2.52 6.97 -21.87
N LEU A 176 1.51 6.12 -21.67
CA LEU A 176 1.14 5.11 -22.65
C LEU A 176 0.47 5.78 -23.85
N SER A 177 1.04 5.59 -25.03
CA SER A 177 0.51 6.16 -26.29
C SER A 177 -0.94 5.74 -26.55
N ASP A 178 -1.28 4.50 -26.18
CA ASP A 178 -2.56 3.86 -26.47
C ASP A 178 -3.60 4.08 -25.36
N PHE A 179 -3.24 4.80 -24.28
CA PHE A 179 -4.15 5.00 -23.14
C PHE A 179 -5.39 5.82 -23.52
N ILE A 180 -5.24 6.82 -24.39
CA ILE A 180 -6.33 7.71 -24.81
C ILE A 180 -7.29 6.95 -25.72
N ASP A 181 -6.79 6.12 -26.62
CA ASP A 181 -7.59 5.37 -27.59
C ASP A 181 -8.37 4.22 -26.95
N THR A 182 -7.89 3.70 -25.81
CA THR A 182 -8.53 2.58 -25.10
C THR A 182 -9.54 3.05 -24.04
N ALA A 183 -9.49 4.32 -23.66
CA ALA A 183 -10.38 4.92 -22.66
C ALA A 183 -11.62 5.61 -23.26
N ALA A 184 -11.72 5.67 -24.58
CA ALA A 184 -12.87 6.19 -25.32
C ALA A 184 -13.83 5.06 -25.71
#